data_f6f9f2c72e4565fb8dc5564637b3810a
#
_entry.id   f6f9f2c72e4565fb8dc5564637b3810a
#
_cell.length_a   1.000
_cell.length_b   1.000
_cell.length_c   1.000
_cell.angle_alpha   90.00
_cell.angle_beta   90.00
_cell.angle_gamma   90.00
#
_symmetry.space_group_name_H-M   'P 1'
#
loop_
_entity.id
_entity.type
_entity.pdbx_description
1 polymer ?
#
loop_
_entity_poly.entity_id
_entity_poly.type
_entity_poly.pdbx_seq_one_letter_code
_entity_poly.pdbx_strand_id
1 'polypeptide(L)'
;DFPDVRQKCLISSAKEGNILVLPREGGYVFRMYVELDKLRPDEKAAHRKFTQDDMIAAANRIIKPYTLDVKEVVWWSIYDIGHSITDKFDDVPEGEDRNPRVFTAGDACHTHSPKAGQGMNVSMQDTFNLGWKLIQVLQGRANPSLLRSYSKERLTEAKRLVETDHKWSRVMSAPTTQAERDGTEEPRIIRQFKDNLEFTGGTAVKYDTSYLFAASAHQALATGE
;
A
#
# COMPACT_ATOMS: atom_id res chain seq x y z
N ASP A 1 -7.56 23.53 -19.16
CA ASP A 1 -7.51 23.39 -17.70
C ASP A 1 -6.55 22.25 -17.33
N PHE A 2 -5.43 22.58 -16.72
CA PHE A 2 -4.43 21.62 -16.29
C PHE A 2 -4.01 21.92 -14.84
N PRO A 3 -3.90 20.89 -13.95
CA PRO A 3 -4.34 19.52 -14.18
C PRO A 3 -5.88 19.39 -14.17
N ASP A 4 -6.42 18.37 -14.85
CA ASP A 4 -7.84 18.09 -14.75
C ASP A 4 -8.13 17.38 -13.41
N VAL A 5 -8.58 18.16 -12.43
CA VAL A 5 -8.83 17.71 -11.07
C VAL A 5 -9.99 16.70 -10.95
N ARG A 6 -10.76 16.51 -12.02
CA ARG A 6 -11.83 15.51 -12.10
C ARG A 6 -11.33 14.13 -12.47
N GLN A 7 -10.05 14.01 -12.83
CA GLN A 7 -9.44 12.76 -13.23
C GLN A 7 -8.29 12.39 -12.29
N LYS A 8 -8.07 11.08 -12.11
CA LYS A 8 -6.86 10.59 -11.48
C LYS A 8 -5.71 10.78 -12.46
N CYS A 9 -4.71 11.56 -12.08
CA CYS A 9 -3.53 11.75 -12.93
C CYS A 9 -2.23 11.71 -12.12
N LEU A 10 -1.20 11.14 -12.73
CA LEU A 10 0.17 11.19 -12.26
C LEU A 10 0.96 12.17 -13.12
N ILE A 11 1.54 13.17 -12.49
CA ILE A 11 2.38 14.19 -13.12
C ILE A 11 3.80 13.93 -12.66
N SER A 12 4.71 13.74 -13.60
CA SER A 12 6.13 13.50 -13.31
C SER A 12 6.99 14.60 -13.90
N SER A 13 7.79 15.23 -13.06
CA SER A 13 8.87 16.13 -13.49
C SER A 13 10.18 15.34 -13.58
N ALA A 14 11.02 15.68 -14.56
CA ALA A 14 12.31 15.04 -14.73
C ALA A 14 13.29 15.30 -13.55
N LYS A 15 13.08 16.37 -12.79
CA LYS A 15 14.01 16.82 -11.72
C LYS A 15 13.36 17.10 -10.38
N GLU A 16 12.08 17.49 -10.38
CA GLU A 16 11.43 18.07 -9.18
C GLU A 16 10.53 17.08 -8.43
N GLY A 17 10.38 15.83 -8.92
CA GLY A 17 9.55 14.81 -8.29
C GLY A 17 8.20 14.57 -8.97
N ASN A 18 7.27 13.99 -8.25
CA ASN A 18 5.99 13.53 -8.78
C ASN A 18 4.82 14.10 -8.00
N ILE A 19 3.69 14.25 -8.69
CA ILE A 19 2.39 14.58 -8.10
C ILE A 19 1.38 13.53 -8.53
N LEU A 20 0.61 13.01 -7.58
CA LEU A 20 -0.57 12.21 -7.85
C LEU A 20 -1.81 13.01 -7.47
N VAL A 21 -2.69 13.24 -8.43
CA VAL A 21 -3.99 13.90 -8.24
C VAL A 21 -5.09 12.86 -8.19
N LEU A 22 -5.94 12.92 -7.16
CA LEU A 22 -7.10 12.06 -6.98
C LEU A 22 -8.35 12.94 -6.80
N PRO A 23 -9.36 12.83 -7.68
CA PRO A 23 -10.63 13.53 -7.49
C PRO A 23 -11.29 13.10 -6.18
N ARG A 24 -12.01 14.04 -5.57
CA ARG A 24 -12.82 13.81 -4.39
C ARG A 24 -14.30 14.12 -4.69
N GLU A 25 -15.11 13.80 -3.72
CA GLU A 25 -16.56 14.00 -3.80
C GLU A 25 -16.91 15.47 -4.06
N GLY A 26 -17.99 15.73 -4.79
CA GLY A 26 -18.48 17.07 -5.10
C GLY A 26 -17.89 17.71 -6.36
N GLY A 27 -16.81 17.17 -6.93
CA GLY A 27 -16.23 17.62 -8.21
C GLY A 27 -15.43 18.92 -8.16
N TYR A 28 -15.26 19.53 -6.98
CA TYR A 28 -14.53 20.78 -6.78
C TYR A 28 -13.36 20.65 -5.78
N VAL A 29 -13.27 19.53 -5.08
CA VAL A 29 -12.16 19.20 -4.19
C VAL A 29 -11.40 18.01 -4.75
N PHE A 30 -10.09 18.04 -4.62
CA PHE A 30 -9.23 16.92 -5.00
C PHE A 30 -8.14 16.71 -3.95
N ARG A 31 -7.60 15.51 -3.90
CA ARG A 31 -6.44 15.20 -3.08
C ARG A 31 -5.18 15.22 -3.94
N MET A 32 -4.18 15.89 -3.47
CA MET A 32 -2.87 15.94 -4.12
C MET A 32 -1.82 15.32 -3.20
N TYR A 33 -1.10 14.33 -3.72
CA TYR A 33 0.10 13.80 -3.07
C TYR A 33 1.30 14.42 -3.78
N VAL A 34 2.08 15.18 -3.06
CA VAL A 34 3.28 15.85 -3.59
C VAL A 34 4.51 15.13 -3.04
N GLU A 35 5.36 14.62 -3.92
CA GLU A 35 6.63 14.04 -3.52
C GLU A 35 7.56 15.17 -3.09
N LEU A 36 8.00 15.11 -1.84
CA LEU A 36 8.96 16.06 -1.28
C LEU A 36 10.39 15.51 -1.39
N ASP A 37 11.37 16.39 -1.19
CA ASP A 37 12.77 16.01 -1.24
C ASP A 37 13.08 14.88 -0.25
N LYS A 38 13.87 13.91 -0.70
CA LYS A 38 14.29 12.78 0.13
C LYS A 38 15.01 13.27 1.39
N LEU A 39 14.74 12.60 2.49
CA LEU A 39 15.49 12.83 3.73
C LEU A 39 16.94 12.42 3.55
N ARG A 40 17.86 13.16 4.20
CA ARG A 40 19.24 12.70 4.35
C ARG A 40 19.29 11.51 5.31
N PRO A 41 20.32 10.66 5.24
CA PRO A 41 20.41 9.45 6.10
C PRO A 41 20.38 9.76 7.61
N ASP A 42 20.82 10.95 8.00
CA ASP A 42 20.88 11.44 9.38
C ASP A 42 19.67 12.30 9.78
N GLU A 43 18.73 12.53 8.87
CA GLU A 43 17.60 13.43 9.05
C GLU A 43 16.32 12.63 9.33
N LYS A 44 15.54 13.10 10.30
CA LYS A 44 14.19 12.55 10.58
C LYS A 44 13.13 13.52 10.08
N ALA A 45 12.09 12.99 9.44
CA ALA A 45 10.96 13.80 8.93
C ALA A 45 10.36 14.69 10.02
N ALA A 46 10.28 14.19 11.25
CA ALA A 46 9.79 14.96 12.40
C ALA A 46 10.59 16.24 12.70
N HIS A 47 11.84 16.34 12.23
CA HIS A 47 12.69 17.52 12.43
C HIS A 47 12.54 18.55 11.31
N ARG A 48 11.96 18.18 10.17
CA ARG A 48 11.63 19.12 9.08
C ARG A 48 10.30 19.81 9.39
N LYS A 49 10.38 21.11 9.59
CA LYS A 49 9.19 21.97 9.74
C LYS A 49 8.70 22.37 8.35
N PHE A 50 7.95 21.50 7.71
CA PHE A 50 7.25 21.87 6.49
C PHE A 50 5.98 22.64 6.81
N THR A 51 5.69 23.64 5.99
CA THR A 51 4.45 24.39 6.03
C THR A 51 3.56 23.99 4.84
N GLN A 52 2.31 24.40 4.89
CA GLN A 52 1.39 24.27 3.77
C GLN A 52 1.95 24.99 2.52
N ASP A 53 2.55 26.15 2.70
CA ASP A 53 3.12 26.94 1.61
C ASP A 53 4.31 26.26 0.94
N ASP A 54 5.13 25.55 1.71
CA ASP A 54 6.25 24.74 1.18
C ASP A 54 5.74 23.63 0.26
N MET A 55 4.62 22.99 0.63
CA MET A 55 4.01 21.95 -0.20
C MET A 55 3.40 22.52 -1.49
N ILE A 56 2.73 23.68 -1.41
CA ILE A 56 2.20 24.36 -2.59
C ILE A 56 3.35 24.81 -3.49
N ALA A 57 4.43 25.32 -2.93
CA ALA A 57 5.62 25.69 -3.67
C ALA A 57 6.28 24.49 -4.36
N ALA A 58 6.37 23.34 -3.68
CA ALA A 58 6.87 22.10 -4.27
C ALA A 58 5.96 21.64 -5.42
N ALA A 59 4.64 21.64 -5.25
CA ALA A 59 3.70 21.33 -6.31
C ALA A 59 3.89 22.23 -7.53
N ASN A 60 4.01 23.54 -7.32
CA ASN A 60 4.25 24.50 -8.40
C ASN A 60 5.61 24.33 -9.12
N ARG A 61 6.63 23.81 -8.43
CA ARG A 61 7.91 23.46 -9.11
C ARG A 61 7.72 22.28 -10.05
N ILE A 62 6.99 21.26 -9.62
CA ILE A 62 6.77 20.03 -10.38
C ILE A 62 5.94 20.26 -11.62
N ILE A 63 4.90 21.10 -11.56
CA ILE A 63 3.96 21.31 -12.68
C ILE A 63 4.38 22.37 -13.69
N LYS A 64 5.56 23.00 -13.51
CA LYS A 64 6.03 24.00 -14.49
C LYS A 64 5.92 23.47 -15.93
N PRO A 65 5.53 24.32 -16.92
CA PRO A 65 5.33 25.78 -16.85
C PRO A 65 3.97 26.24 -16.32
N TYR A 66 3.11 25.33 -15.89
CA TYR A 66 1.80 25.66 -15.33
C TYR A 66 1.90 26.16 -13.89
N THR A 67 0.86 26.83 -13.43
CA THR A 67 0.75 27.33 -12.05
C THR A 67 -0.52 26.79 -11.40
N LEU A 68 -0.39 26.27 -10.20
CA LEU A 68 -1.49 25.86 -9.33
C LEU A 68 -1.87 27.02 -8.41
N ASP A 69 -3.05 27.58 -8.62
CA ASP A 69 -3.67 28.59 -7.75
C ASP A 69 -4.61 27.89 -6.75
N VAL A 70 -4.11 27.63 -5.54
CA VAL A 70 -4.87 26.96 -4.49
C VAL A 70 -5.80 27.95 -3.82
N LYS A 71 -7.11 27.72 -3.92
CA LYS A 71 -8.13 28.60 -3.31
C LYS A 71 -8.31 28.31 -1.82
N GLU A 72 -8.30 27.04 -1.45
CA GLU A 72 -8.54 26.57 -0.10
C GLU A 72 -7.83 25.24 0.13
N VAL A 73 -7.27 25.04 1.31
CA VAL A 73 -6.74 23.75 1.77
C VAL A 73 -7.60 23.25 2.91
N VAL A 74 -8.46 22.28 2.64
CA VAL A 74 -9.37 21.68 3.62
C VAL A 74 -8.60 20.88 4.66
N TRP A 75 -7.54 20.18 4.23
CA TRP A 75 -6.70 19.34 5.09
C TRP A 75 -5.35 19.09 4.45
N TRP A 76 -4.31 18.99 5.26
CA TRP A 76 -2.99 18.60 4.80
C TRP A 76 -2.22 17.81 5.86
N SER A 77 -1.28 17.00 5.44
CA SER A 77 -0.39 16.24 6.31
C SER A 77 0.89 15.86 5.58
N ILE A 78 1.95 15.65 6.34
CA ILE A 78 3.20 15.08 5.83
C ILE A 78 3.23 13.61 6.21
N TYR A 79 3.60 12.77 5.25
CA TYR A 79 3.72 11.35 5.40
C TYR A 79 5.19 10.94 5.32
N ASP A 80 5.71 10.39 6.40
CA ASP A 80 7.00 9.72 6.39
C ASP A 80 6.78 8.27 5.94
N ILE A 81 7.34 7.93 4.78
CA ILE A 81 7.13 6.62 4.17
C ILE A 81 8.18 5.66 4.68
N GLY A 82 7.75 4.69 5.49
CA GLY A 82 8.57 3.57 5.94
C GLY A 82 7.96 2.24 5.51
N HIS A 83 8.83 1.28 5.19
CA HIS A 83 8.43 -0.11 4.98
C HIS A 83 8.94 -0.92 6.15
N SER A 84 8.02 -1.44 6.94
CA SER A 84 8.33 -2.27 8.09
C SER A 84 7.36 -3.43 8.18
N ILE A 85 7.82 -4.54 8.69
CA ILE A 85 7.01 -5.71 8.97
C ILE A 85 7.55 -6.40 10.21
N THR A 86 6.65 -6.81 11.10
CA THR A 86 7.01 -7.64 12.26
C THR A 86 7.26 -9.09 11.82
N ASP A 87 8.04 -9.80 12.58
CA ASP A 87 8.35 -11.22 12.34
C ASP A 87 7.16 -12.15 12.58
N LYS A 88 6.18 -11.72 13.36
CA LYS A 88 4.93 -12.45 13.67
C LYS A 88 3.80 -11.50 14.06
N PHE A 89 2.56 -11.97 14.00
CA PHE A 89 1.35 -11.20 14.30
C PHE A 89 0.63 -11.67 15.57
N ASP A 90 1.31 -12.47 16.40
CA ASP A 90 0.82 -12.97 17.68
C ASP A 90 1.93 -13.01 18.74
N ASP A 91 1.56 -13.37 19.97
CA ASP A 91 2.44 -13.38 21.14
C ASP A 91 3.17 -14.71 21.37
N VAL A 92 3.09 -15.68 20.44
CA VAL A 92 3.73 -17.00 20.63
C VAL A 92 5.18 -16.94 20.14
N PRO A 93 6.18 -17.14 21.02
CA PRO A 93 7.56 -17.27 20.59
C PRO A 93 7.77 -18.44 19.65
N GLU A 94 8.78 -18.33 18.79
CA GLU A 94 9.17 -19.44 17.92
C GLU A 94 9.58 -20.66 18.74
N GLY A 95 9.05 -21.83 18.36
CA GLY A 95 9.32 -23.10 19.04
C GLY A 95 8.39 -23.41 20.24
N GLU A 96 7.55 -22.47 20.68
CA GLU A 96 6.55 -22.74 21.71
C GLU A 96 5.27 -23.37 21.13
N ASP A 97 4.75 -24.39 21.81
CA ASP A 97 3.49 -25.05 21.47
C ASP A 97 2.34 -24.58 22.37
N ARG A 98 1.96 -23.32 22.27
CA ARG A 98 0.79 -22.74 22.95
C ARG A 98 -0.12 -21.99 22.00
N ASN A 99 -1.36 -21.78 22.39
CA ASN A 99 -2.28 -20.97 21.59
C ASN A 99 -2.03 -19.47 21.86
N PRO A 100 -2.05 -18.62 20.82
CA PRO A 100 -1.89 -17.19 20.98
C PRO A 100 -3.07 -16.56 21.74
N ARG A 101 -2.79 -15.49 22.46
CA ARG A 101 -3.78 -14.71 23.23
C ARG A 101 -3.73 -13.22 22.92
N VAL A 102 -2.63 -12.73 22.36
CA VAL A 102 -2.46 -11.36 21.94
C VAL A 102 -2.17 -11.37 20.44
N PHE A 103 -2.82 -10.48 19.72
CA PHE A 103 -2.71 -10.36 18.26
C PHE A 103 -2.47 -8.91 17.86
N THR A 104 -1.72 -8.72 16.78
CA THR A 104 -1.57 -7.46 16.09
C THR A 104 -2.14 -7.57 14.68
N ALA A 105 -2.66 -6.47 14.13
CA ALA A 105 -3.26 -6.41 12.81
C ALA A 105 -3.02 -5.04 12.16
N GLY A 106 -2.96 -5.01 10.83
CA GLY A 106 -2.80 -3.78 10.06
C GLY A 106 -1.48 -3.06 10.33
N ASP A 107 -1.52 -1.74 10.45
CA ASP A 107 -0.34 -0.89 10.62
C ASP A 107 0.47 -1.18 11.90
N ALA A 108 -0.13 -1.90 12.86
CA ALA A 108 0.59 -2.38 14.05
C ALA A 108 1.61 -3.48 13.72
N CYS A 109 1.51 -4.14 12.59
CA CYS A 109 2.40 -5.22 12.20
C CYS A 109 3.06 -5.04 10.83
N HIS A 110 2.51 -4.22 9.94
CA HIS A 110 3.15 -3.88 8.67
C HIS A 110 2.84 -2.46 8.24
N THR A 111 3.87 -1.75 7.80
CA THR A 111 3.75 -0.42 7.21
C THR A 111 4.36 -0.41 5.81
N HIS A 112 3.83 0.44 4.96
CA HIS A 112 4.22 0.56 3.56
C HIS A 112 3.82 1.93 3.01
N SER A 113 4.21 2.25 1.77
CA SER A 113 3.84 3.51 1.15
C SER A 113 2.36 3.55 0.74
N PRO A 114 1.76 4.74 0.59
CA PRO A 114 0.40 4.87 0.07
C PRO A 114 0.33 4.67 -1.46
N LYS A 115 1.45 4.49 -2.15
CA LYS A 115 1.56 4.53 -3.62
C LYS A 115 0.74 3.43 -4.31
N ALA A 116 0.74 2.22 -3.76
CA ALA A 116 -0.06 1.11 -4.29
C ALA A 116 -1.55 1.18 -3.86
N GLY A 117 -1.89 1.97 -2.85
CA GLY A 117 -3.26 2.12 -2.35
C GLY A 117 -3.84 0.87 -1.69
N GLN A 118 -3.02 -0.09 -1.27
CA GLN A 118 -3.46 -1.40 -0.78
C GLN A 118 -3.48 -1.56 0.74
N GLY A 119 -2.92 -0.61 1.51
CA GLY A 119 -2.77 -0.75 2.96
C GLY A 119 -4.05 -0.99 3.71
N MET A 120 -5.03 -0.14 3.51
CA MET A 120 -6.35 -0.31 4.14
C MET A 120 -6.97 -1.66 3.79
N ASN A 121 -6.88 -2.08 2.54
CA ASN A 121 -7.45 -3.36 2.08
C ASN A 121 -6.82 -4.54 2.80
N VAL A 122 -5.49 -4.59 2.90
CA VAL A 122 -4.77 -5.68 3.58
C VAL A 122 -5.03 -5.65 5.08
N SER A 123 -5.07 -4.47 5.71
CA SER A 123 -5.43 -4.31 7.13
C SER A 123 -6.85 -4.80 7.44
N MET A 124 -7.81 -4.52 6.54
CA MET A 124 -9.17 -5.06 6.65
C MET A 124 -9.21 -6.59 6.49
N GLN A 125 -8.40 -7.15 5.59
CA GLN A 125 -8.26 -8.60 5.44
C GLN A 125 -7.66 -9.25 6.68
N ASP A 126 -6.70 -8.60 7.37
CA ASP A 126 -6.15 -9.10 8.62
C ASP A 126 -7.23 -9.21 9.69
N THR A 127 -7.98 -8.14 9.89
CA THR A 127 -9.04 -8.09 10.90
C THR A 127 -10.19 -9.04 10.57
N PHE A 128 -10.53 -9.20 9.30
CA PHE A 128 -11.51 -10.19 8.87
C PHE A 128 -11.03 -11.62 9.14
N ASN A 129 -9.77 -11.95 8.78
CA ASN A 129 -9.18 -13.27 8.99
C ASN A 129 -9.12 -13.61 10.48
N LEU A 130 -8.71 -12.68 11.32
CA LEU A 130 -8.67 -12.87 12.78
C LEU A 130 -10.09 -12.96 13.39
N GLY A 131 -10.99 -12.08 12.94
CA GLY A 131 -12.31 -11.92 13.53
C GLY A 131 -13.15 -13.19 13.47
N TRP A 132 -13.27 -13.82 12.31
CA TRP A 132 -14.05 -15.05 12.19
C TRP A 132 -13.44 -16.22 12.99
N LYS A 133 -12.10 -16.31 13.08
CA LYS A 133 -11.40 -17.33 13.88
C LYS A 133 -11.67 -17.16 15.37
N LEU A 134 -11.61 -15.91 15.86
CA LEU A 134 -11.97 -15.57 17.23
C LEU A 134 -13.42 -15.94 17.54
N ILE A 135 -14.36 -15.62 16.66
CA ILE A 135 -15.77 -15.97 16.83
C ILE A 135 -15.95 -17.49 16.97
N GLN A 136 -15.32 -18.27 16.10
CA GLN A 136 -15.43 -19.73 16.14
C GLN A 136 -14.90 -20.32 17.45
N VAL A 137 -13.76 -19.81 17.92
CA VAL A 137 -13.14 -20.28 19.17
C VAL A 137 -13.93 -19.83 20.40
N LEU A 138 -14.32 -18.55 20.48
CA LEU A 138 -15.05 -18.01 21.63
C LEU A 138 -16.46 -18.60 21.77
N GLN A 139 -17.07 -19.02 20.67
CA GLN A 139 -18.36 -19.72 20.68
C GLN A 139 -18.23 -21.24 20.91
N GLY A 140 -17.03 -21.75 21.15
CA GLY A 140 -16.77 -23.17 21.36
C GLY A 140 -16.97 -24.04 20.10
N ARG A 141 -17.03 -23.44 18.91
CA ARG A 141 -17.23 -24.13 17.64
C ARG A 141 -15.94 -24.65 17.02
N ALA A 142 -14.79 -24.11 17.43
CA ALA A 142 -13.47 -24.53 16.97
C ALA A 142 -12.48 -24.63 18.12
N ASN A 143 -11.46 -25.48 17.94
CA ASN A 143 -10.36 -25.60 18.89
C ASN A 143 -9.52 -24.31 18.89
N PRO A 144 -9.03 -23.83 20.04
CA PRO A 144 -8.15 -22.65 20.12
C PRO A 144 -6.90 -22.71 19.25
N SER A 145 -6.45 -23.88 18.83
CA SER A 145 -5.35 -24.03 17.88
C SER A 145 -5.62 -23.39 16.49
N LEU A 146 -6.90 -23.16 16.16
CA LEU A 146 -7.29 -22.42 14.94
C LEU A 146 -6.62 -21.03 14.89
N LEU A 147 -6.45 -20.37 16.04
CA LEU A 147 -5.87 -19.03 16.11
C LEU A 147 -4.40 -18.98 15.68
N ARG A 148 -3.67 -20.09 15.74
CA ARG A 148 -2.28 -20.20 15.28
C ARG A 148 -2.13 -19.99 13.78
N SER A 149 -3.20 -20.21 13.00
CA SER A 149 -3.17 -20.02 11.54
C SER A 149 -3.17 -18.54 11.15
N TYR A 150 -3.63 -17.63 12.02
CA TYR A 150 -3.73 -16.20 11.71
C TYR A 150 -2.39 -15.59 11.31
N SER A 151 -1.41 -15.66 12.21
CA SER A 151 -0.08 -15.08 11.98
C SER A 151 0.58 -15.67 10.73
N LYS A 152 0.53 -16.99 10.56
CA LYS A 152 1.13 -17.67 9.41
C LYS A 152 0.51 -17.25 8.08
N GLU A 153 -0.81 -17.17 8.01
CA GLU A 153 -1.53 -16.78 6.80
C GLU A 153 -1.30 -15.31 6.44
N ARG A 154 -1.43 -14.43 7.44
CA ARG A 154 -1.41 -12.99 7.17
C ARG A 154 -0.01 -12.41 7.01
N LEU A 155 1.00 -12.98 7.69
CA LEU A 155 2.40 -12.59 7.52
C LEU A 155 2.87 -12.78 6.06
N THR A 156 2.44 -13.86 5.40
CA THR A 156 2.77 -14.12 3.99
C THR A 156 2.21 -13.03 3.08
N GLU A 157 0.94 -12.65 3.28
CA GLU A 157 0.30 -11.60 2.48
C GLU A 157 0.88 -10.21 2.79
N ALA A 158 1.23 -9.93 4.03
CA ALA A 158 1.88 -8.68 4.41
C ALA A 158 3.30 -8.56 3.80
N LYS A 159 4.07 -9.63 3.76
CA LYS A 159 5.37 -9.65 3.05
C LYS A 159 5.17 -9.33 1.57
N ARG A 160 4.19 -9.95 0.94
CA ARG A 160 3.85 -9.72 -0.46
C ARG A 160 3.42 -8.26 -0.70
N LEU A 161 2.64 -7.67 0.22
CA LEU A 161 2.27 -6.26 0.16
C LEU A 161 3.51 -5.36 0.16
N VAL A 162 4.41 -5.55 1.13
CA VAL A 162 5.62 -4.74 1.27
C VAL A 162 6.53 -4.87 0.03
N GLU A 163 6.72 -6.08 -0.49
CA GLU A 163 7.50 -6.30 -1.72
C GLU A 163 6.85 -5.64 -2.95
N THR A 164 5.53 -5.76 -3.09
CA THR A 164 4.79 -5.14 -4.18
C THR A 164 4.88 -3.63 -4.11
N ASP A 165 4.71 -3.05 -2.92
CA ASP A 165 4.80 -1.61 -2.72
C ASP A 165 6.21 -1.06 -2.95
N HIS A 166 7.25 -1.82 -2.59
CA HIS A 166 8.62 -1.48 -2.95
C HIS A 166 8.82 -1.39 -4.47
N LYS A 167 8.27 -2.34 -5.23
CA LYS A 167 8.31 -2.31 -6.71
C LYS A 167 7.57 -1.10 -7.25
N TRP A 168 6.36 -0.84 -6.75
CA TRP A 168 5.57 0.35 -7.10
C TRP A 168 6.31 1.65 -6.82
N SER A 169 6.88 1.77 -5.63
CA SER A 169 7.62 2.96 -5.23
C SER A 169 8.80 3.25 -6.15
N ARG A 170 9.53 2.21 -6.58
CA ARG A 170 10.63 2.35 -7.53
C ARG A 170 10.16 2.80 -8.91
N VAL A 171 9.10 2.18 -9.43
CA VAL A 171 8.55 2.51 -10.75
C VAL A 171 8.01 3.92 -10.77
N MET A 172 7.26 4.33 -9.74
CA MET A 172 6.68 5.67 -9.67
C MET A 172 7.73 6.79 -9.47
N SER A 173 8.83 6.49 -8.78
CA SER A 173 9.90 7.48 -8.55
C SER A 173 10.99 7.45 -9.63
N ALA A 174 10.90 6.55 -10.60
CA ALA A 174 11.88 6.48 -11.68
C ALA A 174 11.53 7.50 -12.79
N PRO A 175 12.51 8.22 -13.34
CA PRO A 175 12.27 9.15 -14.44
C PRO A 175 11.77 8.40 -15.68
N THR A 176 10.83 8.99 -16.40
CA THR A 176 10.31 8.45 -17.67
C THR A 176 11.44 8.37 -18.69
N THR A 177 11.61 7.24 -19.35
CA THR A 177 12.62 7.04 -20.39
C THR A 177 12.25 7.77 -21.70
N GLN A 178 13.21 7.93 -22.60
CA GLN A 178 12.91 8.53 -23.92
C GLN A 178 11.95 7.63 -24.72
N ALA A 179 12.16 6.31 -24.70
CA ALA A 179 11.30 5.34 -25.40
C ALA A 179 9.84 5.36 -24.89
N GLU A 180 9.64 5.53 -23.57
CA GLU A 180 8.31 5.72 -22.99
C GLU A 180 7.65 7.03 -23.45
N ARG A 181 8.46 8.12 -23.59
CA ARG A 181 7.96 9.42 -24.09
C ARG A 181 7.60 9.37 -25.56
N ASP A 182 8.38 8.69 -26.37
CA ASP A 182 8.18 8.55 -27.80
C ASP A 182 7.09 7.52 -28.15
N GLY A 183 6.56 6.83 -27.14
CA GLY A 183 5.54 5.80 -27.32
C GLY A 183 6.05 4.52 -27.98
N THR A 184 7.37 4.33 -28.08
CA THR A 184 8.00 3.12 -28.63
C THR A 184 8.06 1.97 -27.60
N GLU A 185 7.87 2.30 -26.33
CA GLU A 185 7.81 1.33 -25.22
C GLU A 185 6.61 1.63 -24.34
N GLU A 186 5.94 0.56 -23.87
CA GLU A 186 4.83 0.72 -22.90
C GLU A 186 5.37 1.31 -21.60
N PRO A 187 4.73 2.35 -21.05
CA PRO A 187 5.14 2.93 -19.77
C PRO A 187 5.25 1.87 -18.66
N ARG A 188 6.37 1.87 -17.94
CA ARG A 188 6.63 0.91 -16.86
C ARG A 188 5.53 0.88 -15.81
N ILE A 189 4.89 2.02 -15.54
CA ILE A 189 3.77 2.11 -14.61
C ILE A 189 2.56 1.31 -15.09
N ILE A 190 2.28 1.31 -16.40
CA ILE A 190 1.17 0.55 -16.98
C ILE A 190 1.47 -0.95 -16.91
N ARG A 191 2.70 -1.34 -17.25
CA ARG A 191 3.16 -2.73 -17.12
C ARG A 191 3.05 -3.21 -15.68
N GLN A 192 3.58 -2.44 -14.73
CA GLN A 192 3.50 -2.77 -13.30
C GLN A 192 2.05 -2.87 -12.81
N PHE A 193 1.15 -2.04 -13.32
CA PHE A 193 -0.27 -2.12 -13.01
C PHE A 193 -0.89 -3.43 -13.52
N LYS A 194 -0.62 -3.79 -14.78
CA LYS A 194 -1.10 -5.05 -15.38
C LYS A 194 -0.59 -6.28 -14.62
N ASP A 195 0.70 -6.30 -14.28
CA ASP A 195 1.33 -7.40 -13.55
C ASP A 195 0.79 -7.60 -12.12
N ASN A 196 0.14 -6.60 -11.56
CA ASN A 196 -0.41 -6.63 -10.20
C ASN A 196 -1.93 -6.55 -10.15
N LEU A 197 -2.64 -6.72 -11.26
CA LEU A 197 -4.11 -6.60 -11.31
C LEU A 197 -4.80 -7.54 -10.32
N GLU A 198 -4.40 -8.79 -10.24
CA GLU A 198 -4.97 -9.78 -9.33
C GLU A 198 -4.73 -9.41 -7.86
N PHE A 199 -3.51 -8.95 -7.53
CA PHE A 199 -3.18 -8.52 -6.18
C PHE A 199 -3.97 -7.27 -5.79
N THR A 200 -4.03 -6.26 -6.65
CA THR A 200 -4.78 -5.03 -6.40
C THR A 200 -6.29 -5.24 -6.41
N GLY A 201 -6.77 -6.22 -7.16
CA GLY A 201 -8.16 -6.65 -7.18
C GLY A 201 -8.57 -7.53 -5.99
N GLY A 202 -7.60 -7.95 -5.16
CA GLY A 202 -7.86 -8.80 -3.99
C GLY A 202 -8.12 -10.27 -4.31
N THR A 203 -7.88 -10.70 -5.55
CA THR A 203 -8.13 -12.08 -6.02
C THR A 203 -6.90 -12.98 -5.94
N ALA A 204 -5.73 -12.42 -5.65
CA ALA A 204 -4.47 -13.16 -5.62
C ALA A 204 -4.09 -13.72 -4.25
N VAL A 205 -4.95 -13.62 -3.24
CA VAL A 205 -4.66 -14.15 -1.91
C VAL A 205 -4.66 -15.67 -1.96
N LYS A 206 -3.51 -16.27 -1.65
CA LYS A 206 -3.33 -17.71 -1.56
C LYS A 206 -2.65 -18.04 -0.24
N TYR A 207 -3.29 -18.89 0.54
CA TYR A 207 -2.68 -19.42 1.75
C TYR A 207 -2.05 -20.77 1.44
N ASP A 208 -0.81 -20.93 1.88
CA ASP A 208 -0.15 -22.24 1.86
C ASP A 208 -0.88 -23.24 2.74
N THR A 209 -0.57 -24.52 2.56
CA THR A 209 -1.14 -25.62 3.33
C THR A 209 -1.09 -25.30 4.82
N SER A 210 -2.23 -25.05 5.42
CA SER A 210 -2.42 -24.80 6.85
C SER A 210 -3.34 -25.85 7.44
N TYR A 211 -3.62 -25.78 8.74
CA TYR A 211 -4.62 -26.64 9.39
C TYR A 211 -6.00 -26.61 8.74
N LEU A 212 -6.28 -25.59 7.93
CA LEU A 212 -7.56 -25.36 7.25
C LEU A 212 -7.55 -25.79 5.79
N PHE A 213 -6.37 -26.01 5.19
CA PHE A 213 -6.22 -26.35 3.80
C PHE A 213 -5.51 -27.68 3.64
N ALA A 214 -6.26 -28.70 3.23
CA ALA A 214 -5.69 -29.84 2.52
C ALA A 214 -5.56 -29.42 1.03
N ALA A 215 -4.45 -29.79 0.39
CA ALA A 215 -4.36 -29.71 -1.06
C ALA A 215 -5.50 -30.55 -1.65
N SER A 216 -6.52 -29.90 -2.22
CA SER A 216 -7.70 -30.56 -2.77
C SER A 216 -7.78 -30.32 -4.27
N ALA A 217 -8.44 -31.23 -4.99
CA ALA A 217 -8.73 -31.08 -6.41
C ALA A 217 -9.47 -29.78 -6.75
N HIS A 218 -10.20 -29.20 -5.79
CA HIS A 218 -10.87 -27.90 -5.94
C HIS A 218 -9.90 -26.71 -6.01
N GLN A 219 -8.74 -26.80 -5.37
CA GLN A 219 -7.73 -25.75 -5.42
C GLN A 219 -7.02 -25.74 -6.79
N ALA A 220 -6.80 -26.89 -7.37
CA ALA A 220 -6.24 -27.03 -8.73
C ALA A 220 -7.22 -26.44 -9.78
N LEU A 221 -8.52 -26.64 -9.62
CA LEU A 221 -9.55 -26.06 -10.51
C LEU A 221 -9.62 -24.54 -10.40
N ALA A 222 -9.38 -23.96 -9.21
CA ALA A 222 -9.37 -22.52 -8.99
C ALA A 222 -8.12 -21.83 -9.56
N THR A 223 -7.02 -22.57 -9.77
CA THR A 223 -5.77 -22.05 -10.34
C THR A 223 -5.68 -22.22 -11.86
N GLY A 224 -6.65 -22.87 -12.50
CA GLY A 224 -6.68 -23.06 -13.95
C GLY A 224 -5.63 -24.07 -14.48
N GLU A 225 -5.05 -24.90 -13.61
CA GLU A 225 -4.17 -26.01 -13.97
C GLU A 225 -4.94 -27.33 -14.11
#